data_ab95ef66c57e61d3667deeda42e974b1
#
_entry.id   ab95ef66c57e61d3667deeda42e974b1
#
_cell.length_a   1.000
_cell.length_b   1.000
_cell.length_c   1.000
_cell.angle_alpha   90.00
_cell.angle_beta   90.00
_cell.angle_gamma   90.00
#
_symmetry.space_group_name_H-M   'P 1'
#
loop_
_entity.id
_entity.type
_entity.pdbx_description
1 polymer ?
#
loop_
_entity_poly.entity_id
_entity_poly.type
_entity_poly.pdbx_seq_one_letter_code
_entity_poly.pdbx_strand_id
1 'polypeptide(L)'
;MSKVYWVTGMSGVGKTTFANILKKKLNERKIVSILIDGDELREILKKENSYSKEERIEVAMIYSKLAKLISNQGITVIVSTISLIKEIHSWNKQNLKNYIEILIKRDISEIIKNDERNIYKESEVVGVSIDAEFPEN
;
A
#
# COMPACT_ATOMS: atom_id res chain seq x y z
N MET A 1 13.80 11.32 4.61
CA MET A 1 12.47 11.90 4.42
C MET A 1 11.43 10.79 4.36
N SER A 2 10.41 10.88 5.20
CA SER A 2 9.38 9.84 5.25
C SER A 2 8.49 9.87 4.02
N LYS A 3 8.00 8.70 3.64
CA LYS A 3 7.08 8.52 2.52
C LYS A 3 5.88 7.72 2.95
N VAL A 4 4.78 7.85 2.22
CA VAL A 4 3.60 7.00 2.41
C VAL A 4 3.39 6.24 1.09
N TYR A 5 3.52 4.93 1.16
CA TYR A 5 3.22 4.05 0.04
C TYR A 5 1.83 3.46 0.25
N TRP A 6 0.94 3.75 -0.66
CA TRP A 6 -0.44 3.26 -0.60
C TRP A 6 -0.61 2.17 -1.65
N VAL A 7 -0.56 0.93 -1.20
CA VAL A 7 -0.65 -0.23 -2.09
C VAL A 7 -2.09 -0.71 -2.12
N THR A 8 -2.72 -0.60 -3.27
CA THR A 8 -4.11 -0.97 -3.42
C THR A 8 -4.31 -1.88 -4.63
N GLY A 9 -5.48 -2.45 -4.74
CA GLY A 9 -5.85 -3.38 -5.80
C GLY A 9 -6.96 -4.28 -5.30
N MET A 10 -7.46 -5.13 -6.19
CA MET A 10 -8.51 -6.07 -5.84
C MET A 10 -7.99 -7.13 -4.87
N SER A 11 -8.92 -7.78 -4.17
CA SER A 11 -8.56 -8.89 -3.30
C SER A 11 -7.89 -10.00 -4.11
N GLY A 12 -6.84 -10.59 -3.57
CA GLY A 12 -6.16 -11.71 -4.20
C GLY A 12 -5.11 -11.35 -5.23
N VAL A 13 -4.84 -10.06 -5.48
CA VAL A 13 -3.80 -9.67 -6.45
C VAL A 13 -2.39 -9.66 -5.84
N GLY A 14 -2.26 -9.91 -4.54
CA GLY A 14 -0.95 -9.98 -3.90
C GLY A 14 -0.47 -8.67 -3.29
N LYS A 15 -1.38 -7.81 -2.85
CA LYS A 15 -1.03 -6.56 -2.18
C LYS A 15 -0.13 -6.77 -0.97
N THR A 16 -0.49 -7.72 -0.14
CA THR A 16 0.28 -8.03 1.07
C THR A 16 1.68 -8.52 0.71
N THR A 17 1.78 -9.37 -0.31
CA THR A 17 3.07 -9.86 -0.78
C THR A 17 3.93 -8.72 -1.30
N PHE A 18 3.35 -7.84 -2.12
CA PHE A 18 4.07 -6.68 -2.62
C PHE A 18 4.52 -5.78 -1.48
N ALA A 19 3.63 -5.51 -0.53
CA ALA A 19 3.94 -4.63 0.59
C ALA A 19 5.07 -5.19 1.46
N ASN A 20 5.10 -6.51 1.67
CA ASN A 20 6.16 -7.14 2.43
C ASN A 20 7.50 -7.09 1.70
N ILE A 21 7.49 -7.23 0.38
CA ILE A 21 8.70 -7.09 -0.43
C ILE A 21 9.21 -5.65 -0.35
N LEU A 22 8.32 -4.69 -0.46
CA LEU A 22 8.69 -3.28 -0.35
C LEU A 22 9.29 -2.99 1.03
N LYS A 23 8.67 -3.48 2.09
CA LYS A 23 9.19 -3.30 3.45
C LYS A 23 10.58 -3.89 3.59
N LYS A 24 10.80 -5.08 3.04
CA LYS A 24 12.10 -5.73 3.06
C LYS A 24 13.15 -4.89 2.32
N LYS A 25 12.81 -4.37 1.14
CA LYS A 25 13.71 -3.53 0.36
C LYS A 25 14.07 -2.25 1.08
N LEU A 26 13.10 -1.62 1.72
CA LEU A 26 13.35 -0.43 2.52
C LEU A 26 14.28 -0.75 3.69
N ASN A 27 14.06 -1.87 4.35
CA ASN A 27 14.89 -2.30 5.46
C ASN A 27 16.34 -2.55 5.02
N GLU A 28 16.54 -3.14 3.84
CA GLU A 28 17.86 -3.34 3.27
C GLU A 28 18.59 -2.01 3.03
N ARG A 29 17.84 -0.96 2.78
CA ARG A 29 18.37 0.40 2.61
C ARG A 29 18.40 1.16 3.93
N LYS A 30 18.20 0.48 5.03
CA LYS A 30 18.19 1.05 6.39
C LYS A 30 17.11 2.11 6.59
N ILE A 31 16.00 1.96 5.90
CA ILE A 31 14.83 2.80 6.06
C ILE A 31 13.80 2.04 6.90
N VAL A 32 13.55 2.54 8.09
CA VAL A 32 12.53 1.95 8.97
C VAL A 32 11.15 2.30 8.42
N SER A 33 10.28 1.31 8.35
CA SER A 33 8.92 1.53 7.88
C SER A 33 7.93 0.76 8.74
N ILE A 34 6.69 1.25 8.74
CA ILE A 34 5.57 0.58 9.40
C ILE A 34 4.63 0.11 8.31
N LEU A 35 4.26 -1.15 8.36
CA LEU A 35 3.30 -1.73 7.43
C LEU A 35 1.94 -1.82 8.10
N ILE A 36 0.95 -1.15 7.51
CA ILE A 36 -0.44 -1.21 7.93
C ILE A 36 -1.18 -2.07 6.93
N ASP A 37 -1.57 -3.27 7.35
CA ASP A 37 -2.42 -4.15 6.56
C ASP A 37 -3.87 -3.79 6.87
N GLY A 38 -4.64 -3.49 5.84
CA GLY A 38 -6.03 -3.09 6.00
C GLY A 38 -6.88 -4.12 6.75
N ASP A 39 -6.69 -5.40 6.47
CA ASP A 39 -7.45 -6.45 7.14
C ASP A 39 -7.10 -6.55 8.62
N GLU A 40 -5.82 -6.46 8.96
CA GLU A 40 -5.40 -6.47 10.36
C GLU A 40 -5.94 -5.27 11.12
N LEU A 41 -5.90 -4.10 10.50
CA LEU A 41 -6.39 -2.89 11.17
C LEU A 41 -7.89 -2.92 11.33
N ARG A 42 -8.62 -3.46 10.35
CA ARG A 42 -10.06 -3.66 10.49
C ARG A 42 -10.40 -4.54 11.69
N GLU A 43 -9.65 -5.61 11.87
CA GLU A 43 -9.82 -6.50 13.02
C GLU A 43 -9.58 -5.76 14.34
N ILE A 44 -8.50 -4.99 14.41
CA ILE A 44 -8.18 -4.18 15.58
C ILE A 44 -9.30 -3.19 15.91
N LEU A 45 -9.87 -2.59 14.87
CA LEU A 45 -10.94 -1.61 15.02
C LEU A 45 -12.31 -2.26 15.23
N LYS A 46 -12.39 -3.60 15.15
CA LYS A 46 -13.65 -4.35 15.21
C LYS A 46 -14.60 -3.93 14.10
N LYS A 47 -14.04 -3.74 12.92
CA LYS A 47 -14.77 -3.30 11.71
C LYS A 47 -14.71 -4.34 10.60
N GLU A 48 -14.39 -5.60 10.90
CA GLU A 48 -14.23 -6.64 9.89
C GLU A 48 -15.51 -6.94 9.10
N ASN A 49 -16.68 -6.59 9.65
CA ASN A 49 -17.97 -6.79 8.97
C ASN A 49 -18.55 -5.49 8.42
N SER A 50 -17.75 -4.46 8.28
CA SER A 50 -18.20 -3.15 7.83
C SER A 50 -18.01 -3.03 6.32
N TYR A 51 -19.05 -3.40 5.56
CA TYR A 51 -18.96 -3.51 4.11
C TYR A 51 -19.76 -2.48 3.31
N SER A 52 -20.58 -1.65 3.95
CA SER A 52 -21.28 -0.59 3.24
C SER A 52 -20.25 0.39 2.68
N LYS A 53 -20.62 1.11 1.63
CA LYS A 53 -19.73 2.10 1.04
C LYS A 53 -19.29 3.14 2.09
N GLU A 54 -20.22 3.61 2.88
CA GLU A 54 -19.95 4.59 3.93
C GLU A 54 -18.98 4.07 4.98
N GLU A 55 -19.17 2.83 5.41
CA GLU A 55 -18.29 2.20 6.38
C GLU A 55 -16.89 1.99 5.80
N ARG A 56 -16.80 1.61 4.54
CA ARG A 56 -15.51 1.42 3.88
C ARG A 56 -14.76 2.73 3.75
N ILE A 57 -15.45 3.82 3.47
CA ILE A 57 -14.84 5.14 3.41
C ILE A 57 -14.34 5.54 4.81
N GLU A 58 -15.16 5.34 5.82
CA GLU A 58 -14.79 5.63 7.20
C GLU A 58 -13.52 4.90 7.61
N VAL A 59 -13.47 3.59 7.36
CA VAL A 59 -12.31 2.77 7.70
C VAL A 59 -11.08 3.20 6.92
N ALA A 60 -11.23 3.42 5.62
CA ALA A 60 -10.10 3.87 4.79
C ALA A 60 -9.58 5.24 5.22
N MET A 61 -10.45 6.13 5.67
CA MET A 61 -10.03 7.41 6.20
C MET A 61 -9.23 7.26 7.49
N ILE A 62 -9.55 6.27 8.30
CA ILE A 62 -8.75 5.95 9.48
C ILE A 62 -7.34 5.55 9.07
N TYR A 63 -7.20 4.70 8.04
CA TYR A 63 -5.88 4.33 7.52
C TYR A 63 -5.11 5.56 7.06
N SER A 64 -5.76 6.43 6.32
CA SER A 64 -5.14 7.63 5.78
C SER A 64 -4.65 8.57 6.88
N LYS A 65 -5.49 8.80 7.89
CA LYS A 65 -5.13 9.68 8.99
C LYS A 65 -4.05 9.07 9.88
N LEU A 66 -4.07 7.76 10.06
CA LEU A 66 -3.03 7.07 10.79
C LEU A 66 -1.70 7.15 10.04
N ALA A 67 -1.72 6.96 8.73
CA ALA A 67 -0.53 7.11 7.90
C ALA A 67 0.04 8.52 8.00
N LYS A 68 -0.83 9.52 8.00
CA LYS A 68 -0.40 10.92 8.18
C LYS A 68 0.25 11.13 9.54
N LEU A 69 -0.37 10.63 10.58
CA LEU A 69 0.16 10.77 11.93
C LEU A 69 1.56 10.19 12.04
N ILE A 70 1.77 9.00 11.50
CA ILE A 70 3.05 8.31 11.59
C ILE A 70 4.09 8.98 10.69
N SER A 71 3.73 9.28 9.44
CA SER A 71 4.69 9.86 8.49
C SER A 71 5.12 11.26 8.89
N ASN A 72 4.24 12.03 9.52
CA ASN A 72 4.60 13.35 10.01
C ASN A 72 5.64 13.29 11.14
N GLN A 73 5.83 12.13 11.74
CA GLN A 73 6.86 11.92 12.75
C GLN A 73 8.14 11.36 12.17
N GLY A 74 8.26 11.35 10.85
CA GLY A 74 9.48 10.97 10.16
C GLY A 74 9.63 9.49 9.85
N ILE A 75 8.56 8.71 9.97
CA ILE A 75 8.61 7.27 9.70
C ILE A 75 7.84 6.97 8.41
N THR A 76 8.46 6.20 7.53
CA THR A 76 7.82 5.76 6.29
C THR A 76 6.73 4.74 6.61
N VAL A 77 5.60 4.87 5.92
CA VAL A 77 4.42 4.01 6.13
C VAL A 77 4.08 3.32 4.82
N ILE A 78 3.75 2.05 4.92
CA ILE A 78 3.22 1.27 3.80
C ILE A 78 1.81 0.87 4.20
N VAL A 79 0.82 1.26 3.43
CA VAL A 79 -0.58 0.85 3.65
C VAL A 79 -0.94 -0.12 2.55
N SER A 80 -1.45 -1.29 2.93
CA SER A 80 -1.92 -2.32 1.99
C SER A 80 -3.41 -2.52 2.20
N THR A 81 -4.22 -2.14 1.22
CA THR A 81 -5.67 -2.16 1.40
C THR A 81 -6.42 -2.19 0.08
N ILE A 82 -7.64 -2.70 0.12
CA ILE A 82 -8.57 -2.64 -1.02
C ILE A 82 -9.27 -1.28 -0.98
N SER A 83 -8.55 -0.22 -1.19
CA SER A 83 -9.15 1.11 -1.17
C SER A 83 -9.11 1.70 -2.56
N LEU A 84 -10.12 1.37 -3.35
CA LEU A 84 -10.32 1.92 -4.69
C LEU A 84 -11.40 2.99 -4.63
N ILE A 85 -11.27 3.91 -3.69
CA ILE A 85 -12.26 4.95 -3.41
C ILE A 85 -11.64 6.30 -3.75
N LYS A 86 -12.23 6.97 -4.72
CA LYS A 86 -11.71 8.23 -5.23
C LYS A 86 -11.55 9.30 -4.15
N GLU A 87 -12.50 9.40 -3.25
CA GLU A 87 -12.45 10.40 -2.17
C GLU A 87 -11.23 10.20 -1.27
N ILE A 88 -10.89 8.94 -1.01
CA ILE A 88 -9.73 8.59 -0.19
C ILE A 88 -8.43 8.95 -0.91
N HIS A 89 -8.34 8.62 -2.18
CA HIS A 89 -7.15 8.92 -2.97
C HIS A 89 -6.95 10.44 -3.10
N SER A 90 -8.03 11.18 -3.29
CA SER A 90 -7.97 12.64 -3.36
C SER A 90 -7.52 13.24 -2.03
N TRP A 91 -8.06 12.74 -0.93
CA TRP A 91 -7.66 13.21 0.40
C TRP A 91 -6.18 12.94 0.64
N ASN A 92 -5.73 11.73 0.31
CA ASN A 92 -4.33 11.33 0.49
C ASN A 92 -3.39 12.26 -0.29
N LYS A 93 -3.71 12.54 -1.54
CA LYS A 93 -2.90 13.43 -2.37
C LYS A 93 -2.76 14.81 -1.77
N GLN A 94 -3.84 15.32 -1.21
CA GLN A 94 -3.85 16.66 -0.66
C GLN A 94 -3.21 16.75 0.72
N ASN A 95 -3.22 15.67 1.48
CA ASN A 95 -2.87 15.70 2.89
C ASN A 95 -1.63 14.92 3.28
N LEU A 96 -1.18 13.99 2.45
CA LEU A 96 0.00 13.17 2.75
C LEU A 96 1.20 13.69 1.95
N LYS A 97 2.30 13.97 2.65
CA LYS A 97 3.53 14.37 2.01
C LYS A 97 4.25 13.15 1.46
N ASN A 98 4.89 13.31 0.29
CA ASN A 98 5.62 12.23 -0.36
C ASN A 98 4.76 10.97 -0.52
N TYR A 99 3.53 11.17 -0.96
CA TYR A 99 2.54 10.12 -1.15
C TYR A 99 2.77 9.41 -2.48
N ILE A 100 2.84 8.09 -2.44
CA ILE A 100 3.01 7.25 -3.62
C ILE A 100 1.88 6.24 -3.64
N GLU A 101 1.05 6.29 -4.66
CA GLU A 101 -0.12 5.44 -4.80
C GLU A 101 0.18 4.37 -5.85
N ILE A 102 0.04 3.11 -5.46
CA ILE A 102 0.39 1.96 -6.29
C ILE A 102 -0.84 1.09 -6.45
N LEU A 103 -1.32 0.97 -7.68
CA LEU A 103 -2.43 0.08 -8.02
C LEU A 103 -1.87 -1.19 -8.65
N ILE A 104 -2.09 -2.32 -7.98
CA ILE A 104 -1.65 -3.61 -8.49
C ILE A 104 -2.78 -4.22 -9.29
N LYS A 105 -2.51 -4.49 -10.56
CA LYS A 105 -3.50 -4.98 -11.53
C LYS A 105 -3.41 -6.46 -11.82
N ARG A 106 -2.28 -7.08 -11.54
CA ARG A 106 -2.06 -8.50 -11.79
C ARG A 106 -1.70 -9.23 -10.52
N ASP A 107 -1.85 -10.54 -10.55
CA ASP A 107 -1.44 -11.38 -9.45
C ASP A 107 0.07 -11.29 -9.28
N ILE A 108 0.50 -10.71 -8.17
CA ILE A 108 1.91 -10.49 -7.90
C ILE A 108 2.66 -11.81 -7.72
N SER A 109 1.98 -12.88 -7.32
CA SER A 109 2.65 -14.17 -7.13
C SER A 109 3.17 -14.73 -8.44
N GLU A 110 2.50 -14.48 -9.56
CA GLU A 110 3.00 -14.87 -10.87
C GLU A 110 4.26 -14.10 -11.24
N ILE A 111 4.27 -12.83 -10.91
CA ILE A 111 5.42 -11.97 -11.19
C ILE A 111 6.61 -12.43 -10.37
N ILE A 112 6.39 -12.78 -9.11
CA ILE A 112 7.44 -13.26 -8.22
C ILE A 112 8.00 -14.60 -8.69
N LYS A 113 7.16 -15.49 -9.20
CA LYS A 113 7.62 -16.75 -9.78
C LYS A 113 8.60 -16.51 -10.93
N ASN A 114 8.32 -15.52 -11.74
CA ASN A 114 9.22 -15.16 -12.83
C ASN A 114 10.54 -14.60 -12.32
N ASP A 115 10.54 -14.01 -11.14
CA ASP A 115 11.75 -13.51 -10.50
C ASP A 115 12.74 -14.62 -10.16
N GLU A 116 12.27 -15.82 -9.88
CA GLU A 116 13.12 -16.96 -9.61
C GLU A 116 14.07 -17.26 -10.76
N ARG A 117 13.80 -16.71 -11.94
CA ARG A 117 14.64 -16.81 -13.11
C ARG A 117 15.57 -15.61 -13.27
N ASN A 118 15.78 -14.84 -12.23
CA ASN A 118 16.56 -13.61 -12.24
C ASN A 118 16.00 -12.55 -13.19
N ILE A 119 14.74 -12.61 -13.48
CA ILE A 119 14.05 -11.58 -14.24
C ILE A 119 13.81 -10.38 -13.34
N TYR A 120 13.60 -10.65 -12.08
CA TYR A 120 13.41 -9.65 -11.07
C TYR A 120 14.70 -9.35 -10.35
N LYS A 121 15.13 -8.13 -10.46
CA LYS A 121 16.24 -7.59 -9.67
C LYS A 121 15.71 -6.39 -8.94
N GLU A 122 16.54 -5.63 -8.28
CA GLU A 122 16.07 -4.44 -7.60
C GLU A 122 15.26 -3.52 -8.50
N SER A 123 15.71 -3.38 -9.74
CA SER A 123 14.99 -2.58 -10.72
C SER A 123 13.62 -3.18 -11.04
N GLU A 124 13.41 -4.44 -10.74
CA GLU A 124 12.16 -5.12 -11.06
C GLU A 124 11.14 -5.07 -9.95
N VAL A 125 11.50 -4.59 -8.80
CA VAL A 125 10.48 -4.09 -7.89
C VAL A 125 9.79 -2.96 -8.63
N VAL A 126 10.54 -2.17 -9.38
CA VAL A 126 10.00 -1.21 -10.33
C VAL A 126 9.27 -1.93 -11.46
N GLY A 127 9.81 -3.07 -11.93
CA GLY A 127 9.15 -3.90 -12.93
C GLY A 127 7.84 -4.49 -12.44
N VAL A 128 7.79 -4.92 -11.20
CA VAL A 128 6.52 -5.28 -10.57
C VAL A 128 5.58 -4.08 -10.59
N SER A 129 6.12 -2.91 -10.36
CA SER A 129 5.34 -1.67 -10.41
C SER A 129 4.92 -1.29 -11.83
N ILE A 130 5.46 -1.93 -12.87
CA ILE A 130 4.97 -1.74 -14.24
C ILE A 130 3.54 -2.26 -14.34
N ASP A 131 3.21 -3.29 -13.59
CA ASP A 131 1.85 -3.80 -13.53
C ASP A 131 1.03 -3.08 -12.47
N ALA A 132 1.63 -2.11 -11.81
CA ALA A 132 0.97 -1.25 -10.86
C ALA A 132 0.91 0.14 -11.46
N GLU A 133 -0.23 0.75 -11.41
CA GLU A 133 -0.41 2.11 -11.89
C GLU A 133 -0.51 3.06 -10.73
N PHE A 134 -0.08 4.29 -10.98
CA PHE A 134 -0.39 5.39 -10.08
C PHE A 134 -1.72 5.97 -10.54
N PRO A 135 -2.82 5.73 -9.83
CA PRO A 135 -4.17 6.01 -10.35
C PRO A 135 -4.43 7.47 -10.75
N GLU A 136 -3.58 8.35 -10.34
CA GLU A 136 -3.76 9.78 -10.54
C GLU A 136 -2.81 10.38 -11.56
N ASN A 137 -2.20 9.56 -12.32
CA ASN A 137 -1.33 10.07 -13.38
C ASN A 137 -2.11 10.74 -14.48
#